data_9e99663b79d43bcfd5cbafaa35367e33
#
_entry.id   9e99663b79d43bcfd5cbafaa35367e33
#
_cell.length_a   1.000
_cell.length_b   1.000
_cell.length_c   1.000
_cell.angle_alpha   90.00
_cell.angle_beta   90.00
_cell.angle_gamma   90.00
#
_symmetry.space_group_name_H-M   'P 1'
#
loop_
_entity.id
_entity.type
_entity.pdbx_description
1 polymer ?
#
loop_
_entity_poly.entity_id
_entity_poly.type
_entity_poly.pdbx_seq_one_letter_code
_entity_poly.pdbx_strand_id
1 'polypeptide(L)'
;CTTEDQFTQSFILPYLLPMLENAGANVFTPRERDTQKQEVIVDNDGSLSGHGGQGSLYLDVKSRKARWEQTSRPGFAQRKRIYQDNENPFLSGTARFAKTEKKKDKAFAEWVPDIPETGEYAVYVSYQTLPGSVSDAKYLVFHNGGVTEFKVNQQIGSGTWGYLGTFTFDKGRNDYGMVVLSNESKEKGVVCADAVRFGGGMGNIARGGQTSGLPRYLEGARYFAQWAGMPYPVYGGYEGKNDMNDDINVRSRTVNYLAGKSLFNPTEEGLGIPFEMSMALHSDAGFSKEDEIIGTLGIYTTNFNNGKLHAGTDRHASRDLSDILLTQLQRDIRSTFNVDWTRRSLWNRNYSETRLPAVPSTIVELLSHQNFADMRLGHDPNFKFTVGRALYKAILQYICSQHGRDYVVQPLPVSHFAIRFGQKKNTLELSWQGEEDPLEPTAKPREYIVYTRIGRGGFDNGVRVSSPSHTVKIEPGIVYSF
;
A
#
# COMPACT_ATOMS: atom_id res chain seq x y z
N CYS A 1 -12.87 -5.27 12.93
CA CYS A 1 -11.45 -5.54 13.19
C CYS A 1 -11.31 -6.32 14.49
N THR A 2 -10.57 -7.40 14.46
CA THR A 2 -10.26 -8.21 15.64
C THR A 2 -8.94 -7.74 16.27
N THR A 3 -8.65 -8.21 17.47
CA THR A 3 -7.34 -8.00 18.11
C THR A 3 -6.22 -8.59 17.26
N GLU A 4 -6.48 -9.72 16.59
CA GLU A 4 -5.57 -10.35 15.64
C GLU A 4 -5.24 -9.43 14.46
N ASP A 5 -6.23 -8.75 13.87
CA ASP A 5 -6.00 -7.80 12.78
C ASP A 5 -5.05 -6.68 13.19
N GLN A 6 -5.25 -6.10 14.38
CA GLN A 6 -4.38 -5.05 14.91
C GLN A 6 -2.96 -5.59 15.18
N PHE A 7 -2.87 -6.80 15.70
CA PHE A 7 -1.60 -7.46 15.97
C PHE A 7 -0.82 -7.68 14.67
N THR A 8 -1.43 -8.31 13.66
CA THR A 8 -0.77 -8.60 12.38
C THR A 8 -0.43 -7.32 11.59
N GLN A 9 -1.30 -6.29 11.62
CA GLN A 9 -0.98 -4.98 11.05
C GLN A 9 0.29 -4.36 11.64
N SER A 10 0.62 -4.63 12.92
CA SER A 10 1.83 -4.12 13.55
C SER A 10 3.14 -4.70 13.00
N PHE A 11 3.09 -5.76 12.22
CA PHE A 11 4.20 -6.30 11.43
C PHE A 11 4.21 -5.76 10.00
N ILE A 12 3.02 -5.64 9.42
CA ILE A 12 2.85 -5.31 7.99
C ILE A 12 3.08 -3.83 7.74
N LEU A 13 2.33 -2.94 8.40
CA LEU A 13 2.32 -1.51 8.08
C LEU A 13 3.67 -0.83 8.34
N PRO A 14 4.36 -1.01 9.48
CA PRO A 14 5.60 -0.30 9.74
C PRO A 14 6.85 -0.99 9.19
N TYR A 15 6.80 -2.27 8.84
CA TYR A 15 7.99 -3.02 8.46
C TYR A 15 7.90 -3.65 7.07
N LEU A 16 6.93 -4.55 6.83
CA LEU A 16 6.89 -5.31 5.58
C LEU A 16 6.58 -4.42 4.36
N LEU A 17 5.54 -3.56 4.47
CA LEU A 17 5.13 -2.71 3.34
C LEU A 17 6.25 -1.77 2.89
N PRO A 18 6.92 -1.00 3.77
CA PRO A 18 8.00 -0.12 3.35
C PRO A 18 9.16 -0.87 2.70
N MET A 19 9.52 -2.07 3.19
CA MET A 19 10.60 -2.86 2.60
C MET A 19 10.25 -3.35 1.19
N LEU A 20 9.02 -3.81 0.97
CA LEU A 20 8.54 -4.23 -0.35
C LEU A 20 8.47 -3.06 -1.33
N GLU A 21 7.90 -1.94 -0.91
CA GLU A 21 7.75 -0.74 -1.76
C GLU A 21 9.10 -0.12 -2.09
N ASN A 22 10.05 -0.07 -1.16
CA ASN A 22 11.42 0.36 -1.41
C ASN A 22 12.16 -0.58 -2.39
N ALA A 23 11.77 -1.84 -2.47
CA ALA A 23 12.26 -2.78 -3.48
C ALA A 23 11.57 -2.63 -4.84
N GLY A 24 10.58 -1.74 -4.96
CA GLY A 24 9.85 -1.46 -6.19
C GLY A 24 8.56 -2.29 -6.37
N ALA A 25 8.09 -2.97 -5.33
CA ALA A 25 6.82 -3.70 -5.39
C ALA A 25 5.61 -2.74 -5.31
N ASN A 26 4.57 -3.04 -6.08
CA ASN A 26 3.25 -2.47 -5.88
C ASN A 26 2.47 -3.37 -4.93
N VAL A 27 2.15 -2.86 -3.75
CA VAL A 27 1.50 -3.65 -2.70
C VAL A 27 0.07 -3.16 -2.45
N PHE A 28 -0.87 -4.08 -2.48
CA PHE A 28 -2.27 -3.84 -2.13
C PHE A 28 -2.61 -4.53 -0.81
N THR A 29 -3.33 -3.82 0.03
CA THR A 29 -3.89 -4.35 1.27
C THR A 29 -5.42 -4.39 1.16
N PRO A 30 -6.10 -5.42 1.66
CA PRO A 30 -7.58 -5.51 1.62
C PRO A 30 -8.24 -4.63 2.68
N ARG A 31 -7.51 -3.70 3.26
CA ARG A 31 -7.92 -2.75 4.30
C ARG A 31 -7.24 -1.41 4.07
N GLU A 32 -7.78 -0.35 4.68
CA GLU A 32 -7.10 0.95 4.70
C GLU A 32 -5.74 0.83 5.39
N ARG A 33 -4.71 1.34 4.73
CA ARG A 33 -3.33 1.34 5.25
C ARG A 33 -2.96 2.61 6.01
N ASP A 34 -3.70 3.71 5.79
CA ASP A 34 -3.47 4.97 6.48
C ASP A 34 -4.16 4.98 7.85
N THR A 35 -3.40 5.24 8.89
CA THR A 35 -3.91 5.35 10.26
C THR A 35 -4.47 6.74 10.58
N GLN A 36 -4.39 7.70 9.67
CA GLN A 36 -4.96 9.04 9.81
C GLN A 36 -6.50 8.96 9.90
N LYS A 37 -7.06 9.53 10.96
CA LYS A 37 -8.52 9.57 11.19
C LYS A 37 -9.23 10.63 10.37
N GLN A 38 -8.49 11.66 9.97
CA GLN A 38 -9.02 12.70 9.08
C GLN A 38 -8.99 12.21 7.63
N GLU A 39 -9.94 12.69 6.85
CA GLU A 39 -10.04 12.42 5.42
C GLU A 39 -10.49 13.69 4.70
N VAL A 40 -9.85 14.00 3.60
CA VAL A 40 -10.29 15.05 2.67
C VAL A 40 -10.36 14.45 1.28
N ILE A 41 -11.51 14.60 0.63
CA ILE A 41 -11.67 14.19 -0.77
C ILE A 41 -11.93 15.44 -1.61
N VAL A 42 -11.13 15.59 -2.64
CA VAL A 42 -11.29 16.62 -3.65
C VAL A 42 -11.70 15.97 -4.95
N ASP A 43 -12.81 16.38 -5.49
CA ASP A 43 -13.49 15.73 -6.61
C ASP A 43 -13.92 16.73 -7.67
N ASN A 44 -13.91 16.31 -8.95
CA ASN A 44 -14.32 17.18 -10.06
C ASN A 44 -15.83 17.50 -10.06
N ASP A 45 -16.64 16.76 -9.35
CA ASP A 45 -18.07 17.01 -9.16
C ASP A 45 -18.39 17.82 -7.89
N GLY A 46 -17.33 18.30 -7.21
CA GLY A 46 -17.41 19.10 -5.99
C GLY A 46 -17.45 18.27 -4.71
N SER A 47 -17.28 18.96 -3.59
CA SER A 47 -17.25 18.35 -2.26
C SER A 47 -18.62 18.35 -1.60
N LEU A 48 -18.93 17.33 -0.79
CA LEU A 48 -20.15 17.27 -0.01
C LEU A 48 -20.15 18.35 1.07
N SER A 49 -21.22 19.14 1.13
CA SER A 49 -21.39 20.22 2.11
C SER A 49 -21.29 19.70 3.55
N GLY A 50 -20.47 20.37 4.38
CA GLY A 50 -20.27 20.03 5.77
C GLY A 50 -19.38 18.78 6.02
N HIS A 51 -18.62 18.35 5.02
CA HIS A 51 -17.58 17.32 5.13
C HIS A 51 -16.18 17.91 5.06
N GLY A 52 -15.19 17.15 5.53
CA GLY A 52 -13.78 17.46 5.25
C GLY A 52 -13.58 17.61 3.75
N GLY A 53 -13.10 18.76 3.33
CA GLY A 53 -13.00 19.11 1.92
C GLY A 53 -13.93 20.21 1.45
N GLN A 54 -14.83 20.74 2.30
CA GLN A 54 -15.75 21.82 1.92
C GLN A 54 -15.03 23.08 1.41
N GLY A 55 -13.83 23.38 1.92
CA GLY A 55 -12.95 24.46 1.44
C GLY A 55 -12.03 24.05 0.28
N SER A 56 -12.06 22.77 -0.11
CA SER A 56 -11.18 22.22 -1.14
C SER A 56 -11.60 22.67 -2.54
N LEU A 57 -10.64 22.69 -3.47
CA LEU A 57 -10.85 23.20 -4.81
C LEU A 57 -10.32 22.21 -5.85
N TYR A 58 -11.16 21.91 -6.86
CA TYR A 58 -10.76 21.25 -8.09
C TYR A 58 -10.72 22.26 -9.24
N LEU A 59 -9.67 22.19 -10.07
CA LEU A 59 -9.47 23.08 -11.20
C LEU A 59 -9.09 22.32 -12.47
N ASP A 60 -9.81 22.62 -13.56
CA ASP A 60 -9.45 22.27 -14.94
C ASP A 60 -8.61 23.39 -15.57
N VAL A 61 -7.29 23.26 -15.58
CA VAL A 61 -6.38 24.21 -16.21
C VAL A 61 -6.13 23.76 -17.65
N LYS A 62 -6.77 24.47 -18.59
CA LYS A 62 -6.62 24.22 -20.03
C LYS A 62 -5.35 24.83 -20.59
N SER A 63 -4.85 24.27 -21.68
CA SER A 63 -3.84 24.87 -22.54
C SER A 63 -4.45 25.40 -23.84
N ARG A 64 -3.62 25.88 -24.77
CA ARG A 64 -4.11 26.29 -26.11
C ARG A 64 -4.56 25.06 -26.94
N LYS A 65 -3.94 23.91 -26.71
CA LYS A 65 -4.13 22.67 -27.49
C LYS A 65 -4.96 21.62 -26.81
N ALA A 66 -4.98 21.59 -25.49
CA ALA A 66 -5.66 20.58 -24.71
C ALA A 66 -6.62 21.22 -23.69
N ARG A 67 -7.76 20.60 -23.53
CA ARG A 67 -8.77 20.91 -22.52
C ARG A 67 -9.24 19.63 -21.87
N TRP A 68 -9.78 19.76 -20.68
CA TRP A 68 -10.44 18.69 -19.98
C TRP A 68 -11.88 18.57 -20.48
N GLU A 69 -12.29 17.35 -20.79
CA GLU A 69 -13.63 17.02 -21.25
C GLU A 69 -14.21 15.92 -20.32
N GLN A 70 -15.51 15.89 -20.16
CA GLN A 70 -16.17 14.87 -19.37
C GLN A 70 -16.16 13.52 -20.10
N THR A 71 -15.89 12.43 -19.38
CA THR A 71 -15.95 11.07 -19.93
C THR A 71 -17.42 10.61 -20.05
N SER A 72 -17.65 9.59 -20.87
CA SER A 72 -18.94 8.88 -20.92
C SER A 72 -19.08 7.82 -19.82
N ARG A 73 -18.00 7.50 -19.08
CA ARG A 73 -17.99 6.56 -17.96
C ARG A 73 -18.30 7.30 -16.67
N PRO A 74 -18.98 6.65 -15.70
CA PRO A 74 -19.15 7.23 -14.37
C PRO A 74 -17.79 7.40 -13.69
N GLY A 75 -17.71 8.32 -12.74
CA GLY A 75 -16.58 8.57 -11.86
C GLY A 75 -16.99 8.49 -10.41
N PHE A 76 -16.05 8.83 -9.54
CA PHE A 76 -16.30 8.99 -8.12
C PHE A 76 -17.14 10.27 -7.88
N ALA A 77 -18.03 10.23 -6.90
CA ALA A 77 -18.55 11.42 -6.22
C ALA A 77 -19.03 11.07 -4.82
N GLN A 78 -18.64 11.86 -3.86
CA GLN A 78 -19.15 11.72 -2.50
C GLN A 78 -20.50 12.42 -2.37
N ARG A 79 -21.58 11.70 -2.66
CA ARG A 79 -22.97 12.23 -2.59
C ARG A 79 -23.61 12.09 -1.22
N LYS A 80 -23.03 11.26 -0.32
CA LYS A 80 -23.56 10.93 1.00
C LYS A 80 -22.44 10.93 2.04
N ARG A 81 -22.84 11.17 3.29
CA ARG A 81 -21.93 10.99 4.45
C ARG A 81 -21.78 9.51 4.81
N ILE A 82 -22.89 8.77 4.75
CA ILE A 82 -22.95 7.35 5.10
C ILE A 82 -23.56 6.62 3.92
N TYR A 83 -22.89 5.55 3.51
CA TYR A 83 -23.33 4.65 2.46
C TYR A 83 -23.98 3.41 3.05
N GLN A 84 -25.06 2.96 2.44
CA GLN A 84 -25.71 1.70 2.77
C GLN A 84 -25.03 0.54 2.02
N ASP A 85 -25.35 -0.68 2.40
CA ASP A 85 -24.87 -1.86 1.67
C ASP A 85 -25.23 -1.77 0.18
N ASN A 86 -24.33 -2.21 -0.69
CA ASN A 86 -24.46 -2.14 -2.16
C ASN A 86 -24.45 -0.71 -2.78
N GLU A 87 -24.11 0.32 -2.05
CA GLU A 87 -23.89 1.65 -2.62
C GLU A 87 -22.41 1.84 -2.99
N ASN A 88 -22.17 2.34 -4.21
CA ASN A 88 -20.80 2.53 -4.72
C ASN A 88 -20.57 3.99 -5.11
N PRO A 89 -19.69 4.73 -4.40
CA PRO A 89 -19.42 6.13 -4.72
C PRO A 89 -18.72 6.33 -6.07
N PHE A 90 -18.02 5.32 -6.61
CA PHE A 90 -17.34 5.37 -7.92
C PHE A 90 -18.30 5.29 -9.13
N LEU A 91 -19.60 5.10 -8.88
CA LEU A 91 -20.65 5.11 -9.89
C LEU A 91 -21.55 6.34 -9.78
N SER A 92 -21.25 7.27 -8.87
CA SER A 92 -22.14 8.39 -8.50
C SER A 92 -21.77 9.72 -9.13
N GLY A 93 -20.60 9.82 -9.75
CA GLY A 93 -20.03 11.04 -10.30
C GLY A 93 -19.64 10.92 -11.77
N THR A 94 -18.81 11.88 -12.18
CA THR A 94 -18.23 11.98 -13.52
C THR A 94 -16.70 11.98 -13.42
N ALA A 95 -16.02 11.73 -14.54
CA ALA A 95 -14.57 11.91 -14.61
C ALA A 95 -14.22 12.79 -15.80
N ARG A 96 -13.02 13.36 -15.81
CA ARG A 96 -12.47 14.22 -16.85
C ARG A 96 -11.36 13.52 -17.60
N PHE A 97 -11.17 13.87 -18.88
CA PHE A 97 -10.01 13.41 -19.62
C PHE A 97 -9.42 14.53 -20.47
N ALA A 98 -8.14 14.42 -20.76
CA ALA A 98 -7.45 15.31 -21.69
C ALA A 98 -6.55 14.50 -22.63
N LYS A 99 -6.40 14.95 -23.89
CA LYS A 99 -5.43 14.38 -24.84
C LYS A 99 -4.01 14.68 -24.38
N THR A 100 -3.11 13.73 -24.57
CA THR A 100 -1.71 13.87 -24.16
C THR A 100 -0.92 14.81 -25.05
N GLU A 101 0.05 15.50 -24.44
CA GLU A 101 1.02 16.41 -25.08
C GLU A 101 2.45 16.08 -24.62
N LYS A 102 3.43 16.14 -25.55
CA LYS A 102 4.82 15.70 -25.23
C LYS A 102 5.66 16.73 -24.49
N LYS A 103 5.59 18.03 -24.80
CA LYS A 103 6.57 19.04 -24.29
C LYS A 103 6.03 20.43 -23.99
N LYS A 104 5.13 20.98 -24.77
CA LYS A 104 4.68 22.37 -24.65
C LYS A 104 3.17 22.45 -24.57
N ASP A 105 2.69 23.50 -23.90
CA ASP A 105 1.27 23.81 -23.87
C ASP A 105 0.44 22.77 -23.11
N LYS A 106 0.89 22.43 -21.88
CA LYS A 106 0.31 21.41 -21.02
C LYS A 106 -0.99 21.88 -20.37
N ALA A 107 -1.94 20.95 -20.25
CA ALA A 107 -3.13 21.12 -19.43
C ALA A 107 -2.92 20.39 -18.08
N PHE A 108 -3.56 20.88 -17.03
CA PHE A 108 -3.46 20.31 -15.69
C PHE A 108 -4.84 20.14 -15.08
N ALA A 109 -5.04 19.07 -14.31
CA ALA A 109 -6.10 18.95 -13.34
C ALA A 109 -5.46 19.07 -11.95
N GLU A 110 -6.04 19.92 -11.11
CA GLU A 110 -5.48 20.28 -9.81
C GLU A 110 -6.49 20.00 -8.71
N TRP A 111 -6.05 19.32 -7.66
CA TRP A 111 -6.82 19.01 -6.46
C TRP A 111 -6.14 19.67 -5.25
N VAL A 112 -6.73 20.74 -4.75
CA VAL A 112 -6.24 21.53 -3.61
C VAL A 112 -7.09 21.22 -2.39
N PRO A 113 -6.60 20.41 -1.44
CA PRO A 113 -7.36 20.06 -0.24
C PRO A 113 -7.41 21.20 0.76
N ASP A 114 -8.49 21.27 1.53
CA ASP A 114 -8.56 22.05 2.77
C ASP A 114 -8.27 21.11 3.95
N ILE A 115 -7.01 20.98 4.29
CA ILE A 115 -6.53 20.03 5.31
C ILE A 115 -7.00 20.47 6.71
N PRO A 116 -7.71 19.61 7.48
CA PRO A 116 -8.29 19.99 8.77
C PRO A 116 -7.25 20.23 9.87
N GLU A 117 -6.14 19.51 9.83
CA GLU A 117 -5.03 19.63 10.78
C GLU A 117 -3.70 19.29 10.13
N THR A 118 -2.60 19.94 10.53
CA THR A 118 -1.26 19.60 10.04
C THR A 118 -0.89 18.18 10.44
N GLY A 119 -0.46 17.35 9.50
CA GLY A 119 -0.11 15.96 9.76
C GLY A 119 0.27 15.17 8.52
N GLU A 120 0.47 13.87 8.70
CA GLU A 120 0.73 12.94 7.61
C GLU A 120 -0.58 12.38 7.06
N TYR A 121 -0.70 12.36 5.75
CA TYR A 121 -1.85 11.87 5.00
C TYR A 121 -1.39 11.01 3.85
N ALA A 122 -1.92 9.80 3.74
CA ALA A 122 -1.78 9.02 2.53
C ALA A 122 -2.58 9.67 1.40
N VAL A 123 -2.00 9.72 0.22
CA VAL A 123 -2.61 10.29 -1.00
C VAL A 123 -3.02 9.15 -1.92
N TYR A 124 -4.29 9.17 -2.30
CA TYR A 124 -4.88 8.22 -3.24
C TYR A 124 -5.51 8.97 -4.41
N VAL A 125 -5.40 8.40 -5.60
CA VAL A 125 -6.00 8.92 -6.82
C VAL A 125 -7.04 7.96 -7.38
N SER A 126 -8.08 8.52 -8.00
CA SER A 126 -9.06 7.79 -8.78
C SER A 126 -9.04 8.26 -10.23
N TYR A 127 -9.33 7.37 -11.15
CA TYR A 127 -9.44 7.64 -12.59
C TYR A 127 -10.27 6.55 -13.28
N GLN A 128 -10.63 6.79 -14.53
CA GLN A 128 -11.24 5.78 -15.40
C GLN A 128 -10.25 5.34 -16.47
N THR A 129 -10.13 4.03 -16.70
CA THR A 129 -9.44 3.49 -17.87
C THR A 129 -10.30 3.70 -19.10
N LEU A 130 -9.79 4.47 -20.04
CA LEU A 130 -10.45 4.83 -21.29
C LEU A 130 -9.72 4.20 -22.50
N PRO A 131 -10.36 4.08 -23.66
CA PRO A 131 -9.65 3.75 -24.87
C PRO A 131 -8.52 4.76 -25.14
N GLY A 132 -7.29 4.27 -25.22
CA GLY A 132 -6.10 5.11 -25.39
C GLY A 132 -5.55 5.71 -24.09
N SER A 133 -5.95 5.25 -22.92
CA SER A 133 -5.27 5.60 -21.66
C SER A 133 -3.79 5.28 -21.72
N VAL A 134 -2.95 6.17 -21.18
CA VAL A 134 -1.49 6.02 -21.18
C VAL A 134 -0.99 5.24 -19.94
N SER A 135 0.20 4.65 -20.05
CA SER A 135 0.83 3.92 -18.94
C SER A 135 1.73 4.80 -18.05
N ASP A 136 1.93 6.07 -18.42
CA ASP A 136 2.84 7.00 -17.76
C ASP A 136 2.16 8.33 -17.34
N ALA A 137 0.88 8.29 -16.95
CA ALA A 137 0.16 9.48 -16.49
C ALA A 137 0.90 10.13 -15.32
N LYS A 138 1.27 11.40 -15.50
CA LYS A 138 2.17 12.14 -14.63
C LYS A 138 1.41 12.87 -13.53
N TYR A 139 1.49 12.35 -12.30
CA TYR A 139 1.02 13.02 -11.10
C TYR A 139 2.15 13.70 -10.35
N LEU A 140 1.90 14.89 -9.83
CA LEU A 140 2.78 15.65 -8.95
C LEU A 140 2.06 15.85 -7.61
N VAL A 141 2.65 15.38 -6.53
CA VAL A 141 2.17 15.63 -5.18
C VAL A 141 3.03 16.73 -4.58
N PHE A 142 2.43 17.90 -4.38
CA PHE A 142 3.02 19.03 -3.65
C PHE A 142 2.72 18.83 -2.17
N HIS A 143 3.72 18.80 -1.34
CA HIS A 143 3.61 18.54 0.10
C HIS A 143 4.65 19.36 0.87
N ASN A 144 4.59 19.35 2.18
CA ASN A 144 5.44 20.21 3.03
C ASN A 144 6.95 19.89 2.97
N GLY A 145 7.35 18.78 2.38
CA GLY A 145 8.75 18.44 2.11
C GLY A 145 9.21 18.73 0.67
N GLY A 146 8.30 19.14 -0.22
CA GLY A 146 8.64 19.40 -1.62
C GLY A 146 7.60 18.91 -2.63
N VAL A 147 8.07 18.42 -3.78
CA VAL A 147 7.21 17.88 -4.85
C VAL A 147 7.69 16.51 -5.25
N THR A 148 6.80 15.52 -5.17
CA THR A 148 7.09 14.14 -5.57
C THR A 148 6.34 13.80 -6.87
N GLU A 149 7.06 13.28 -7.86
CA GLU A 149 6.51 12.87 -9.15
C GLU A 149 6.18 11.37 -9.15
N PHE A 150 4.99 11.03 -9.65
CA PHE A 150 4.55 9.66 -9.89
C PHE A 150 4.14 9.45 -11.35
N LYS A 151 4.37 8.24 -11.84
CA LYS A 151 3.84 7.77 -13.11
C LYS A 151 2.84 6.66 -12.84
N VAL A 152 1.59 6.91 -13.18
CA VAL A 152 0.49 5.98 -12.94
C VAL A 152 0.07 5.37 -14.26
N ASN A 153 0.01 4.04 -14.30
CA ASN A 153 -0.52 3.32 -15.44
C ASN A 153 -2.06 3.35 -15.41
N GLN A 154 -2.64 4.25 -16.19
CA GLN A 154 -4.10 4.39 -16.28
C GLN A 154 -4.78 3.40 -17.23
N GLN A 155 -4.03 2.47 -17.82
CA GLN A 155 -4.58 1.37 -18.61
C GLN A 155 -5.21 0.28 -17.74
N ILE A 156 -4.91 0.28 -16.43
CA ILE A 156 -5.36 -0.67 -15.41
C ILE A 156 -5.81 0.06 -14.14
N GLY A 157 -6.51 -0.61 -13.24
CA GLY A 157 -6.78 -0.11 -11.88
C GLY A 157 -7.83 1.00 -11.79
N SER A 158 -8.74 1.11 -12.76
CA SER A 158 -9.78 2.15 -12.77
C SER A 158 -10.88 1.95 -11.73
N GLY A 159 -11.51 3.06 -11.29
CA GLY A 159 -12.69 3.01 -10.42
C GLY A 159 -12.39 2.48 -9.01
N THR A 160 -11.20 2.73 -8.53
CA THR A 160 -10.75 2.41 -7.16
C THR A 160 -9.74 3.43 -6.68
N TRP A 161 -9.31 3.33 -5.42
CA TRP A 161 -8.26 4.16 -4.85
C TRP A 161 -6.87 3.62 -5.15
N GLY A 162 -6.10 4.34 -5.99
CA GLY A 162 -4.69 4.07 -6.25
C GLY A 162 -3.80 4.85 -5.28
N TYR A 163 -3.06 4.17 -4.41
CA TYR A 163 -2.13 4.78 -3.45
C TYR A 163 -0.90 5.34 -4.16
N LEU A 164 -0.52 6.58 -3.84
CA LEU A 164 0.72 7.21 -4.33
C LEU A 164 1.82 7.23 -3.27
N GLY A 165 1.51 7.67 -2.06
CA GLY A 165 2.47 7.83 -0.97
C GLY A 165 1.82 8.50 0.23
N THR A 166 2.56 8.58 1.35
CA THR A 166 2.15 9.31 2.55
C THR A 166 3.05 10.53 2.72
N PHE A 167 2.44 11.71 2.92
CA PHE A 167 3.15 12.99 2.94
C PHE A 167 2.61 13.89 4.04
N THR A 168 3.45 14.82 4.51
CA THR A 168 3.05 15.86 5.46
C THR A 168 2.38 17.01 4.73
N PHE A 169 1.19 17.40 5.20
CA PHE A 169 0.45 18.58 4.73
C PHE A 169 0.19 19.54 5.89
N ASP A 170 0.22 20.84 5.60
CA ASP A 170 -0.17 21.87 6.56
C ASP A 170 -1.69 22.05 6.54
N LYS A 171 -2.22 22.43 7.71
CA LYS A 171 -3.62 22.81 7.88
C LYS A 171 -4.03 23.91 6.91
N GLY A 172 -5.23 23.78 6.39
CA GLY A 172 -5.86 24.72 5.48
C GLY A 172 -5.54 24.43 4.02
N ARG A 173 -5.94 25.33 3.16
CA ARG A 173 -5.70 25.28 1.71
C ARG A 173 -4.43 26.04 1.38
N ASN A 174 -3.47 25.35 0.76
CA ASN A 174 -2.15 25.89 0.45
C ASN A 174 -1.75 25.57 -0.99
N ASP A 175 -1.08 26.52 -1.67
CA ASP A 175 -0.57 26.33 -3.04
C ASP A 175 0.59 25.30 -3.12
N TYR A 176 1.17 24.96 -1.98
CA TYR A 176 2.22 23.95 -1.83
C TYR A 176 1.72 22.64 -1.21
N GLY A 177 0.41 22.47 -1.10
CA GLY A 177 -0.24 21.27 -0.58
C GLY A 177 -1.36 20.81 -1.50
N MET A 178 -1.04 20.18 -2.64
CA MET A 178 -2.02 19.77 -3.64
C MET A 178 -1.52 18.60 -4.48
N VAL A 179 -2.42 18.00 -5.25
CA VAL A 179 -2.08 17.03 -6.29
C VAL A 179 -2.38 17.63 -7.66
N VAL A 180 -1.49 17.40 -8.61
CA VAL A 180 -1.64 17.87 -9.99
C VAL A 180 -1.45 16.69 -10.94
N LEU A 181 -2.38 16.47 -11.86
CA LEU A 181 -2.22 15.59 -13.01
C LEU A 181 -1.90 16.42 -14.25
N SER A 182 -0.76 16.16 -14.87
CA SER A 182 -0.39 16.75 -16.15
C SER A 182 -0.85 15.88 -17.30
N ASN A 183 -1.28 16.49 -18.42
CA ASN A 183 -1.48 15.74 -19.66
C ASN A 183 -0.16 15.44 -20.40
N GLU A 184 0.99 15.69 -19.78
CA GLU A 184 2.30 15.31 -20.32
C GLU A 184 2.46 13.78 -20.32
N SER A 185 2.76 13.23 -21.48
CA SER A 185 3.08 11.81 -21.63
C SER A 185 4.03 11.60 -22.81
N LYS A 186 4.82 10.52 -22.76
CA LYS A 186 5.60 10.05 -23.91
C LYS A 186 4.72 9.32 -24.92
N GLU A 187 3.60 8.79 -24.47
CA GLU A 187 2.62 8.07 -25.27
C GLU A 187 1.59 9.03 -25.86
N LYS A 188 1.07 8.70 -27.04
CA LYS A 188 -0.07 9.39 -27.65
C LYS A 188 -1.36 8.73 -27.16
N GLY A 189 -2.17 9.49 -26.43
CA GLY A 189 -3.40 8.93 -25.86
C GLY A 189 -4.16 9.94 -25.04
N VAL A 190 -4.68 9.50 -23.92
CA VAL A 190 -5.44 10.32 -22.96
C VAL A 190 -4.99 10.04 -21.53
N VAL A 191 -5.07 11.08 -20.70
CA VAL A 191 -5.04 10.97 -19.23
C VAL A 191 -6.42 11.24 -18.67
N CYS A 192 -6.77 10.57 -17.58
CA CYS A 192 -8.06 10.72 -16.91
C CYS A 192 -7.87 11.24 -15.48
N ALA A 193 -8.68 12.23 -15.12
CA ALA A 193 -8.77 12.85 -13.80
C ALA A 193 -10.15 12.58 -13.20
N ASP A 194 -10.18 12.22 -11.91
CA ASP A 194 -11.43 11.97 -11.17
C ASP A 194 -11.25 12.57 -9.76
N ALA A 195 -11.22 11.78 -8.71
CA ALA A 195 -11.05 12.25 -7.34
C ALA A 195 -9.63 12.01 -6.80
N VAL A 196 -9.23 12.85 -5.84
CA VAL A 196 -8.06 12.62 -4.99
C VAL A 196 -8.48 12.61 -3.52
N ARG A 197 -8.04 11.60 -2.79
CA ARG A 197 -8.28 11.42 -1.37
C ARG A 197 -7.00 11.59 -0.58
N PHE A 198 -7.08 12.35 0.50
CA PHE A 198 -6.02 12.58 1.48
C PHE A 198 -6.48 12.01 2.83
N GLY A 199 -5.73 11.06 3.37
CA GLY A 199 -6.01 10.43 4.66
C GLY A 199 -6.90 9.19 4.60
N GLY A 200 -6.86 8.40 5.69
CA GLY A 200 -7.62 7.17 5.84
C GLY A 200 -9.08 7.39 6.18
N GLY A 201 -9.35 8.30 7.09
CA GLY A 201 -10.70 8.68 7.52
C GLY A 201 -11.36 7.71 8.49
N MET A 202 -12.61 8.04 8.82
CA MET A 202 -13.50 7.20 9.62
C MET A 202 -14.35 6.31 8.72
N GLY A 203 -14.73 5.15 9.23
CA GLY A 203 -15.68 4.25 8.55
C GLY A 203 -17.02 4.93 8.29
N ASN A 204 -17.48 4.84 7.06
CA ASN A 204 -18.72 5.51 6.59
C ASN A 204 -19.69 4.55 5.89
N ILE A 205 -19.51 3.25 6.05
CA ILE A 205 -20.42 2.23 5.55
C ILE A 205 -21.33 1.78 6.70
N ALA A 206 -22.62 1.88 6.53
CA ALA A 206 -23.60 1.37 7.51
C ALA A 206 -23.98 -0.07 7.22
N ARG A 207 -23.99 -0.89 8.26
CA ARG A 207 -24.55 -2.23 8.27
C ARG A 207 -25.44 -2.39 9.48
N GLY A 208 -26.61 -2.98 9.29
CA GLY A 208 -27.63 -3.03 10.36
C GLY A 208 -28.06 -1.65 10.86
N GLY A 209 -28.01 -0.62 10.00
CA GLY A 209 -28.40 0.76 10.32
C GLY A 209 -27.35 1.60 11.04
N GLN A 210 -26.15 1.08 11.31
CA GLN A 210 -25.10 1.78 12.04
C GLN A 210 -23.74 1.64 11.35
N THR A 211 -22.90 2.68 11.45
CA THR A 211 -21.48 2.61 11.10
C THR A 211 -20.68 1.97 12.23
N SER A 212 -19.46 1.51 11.93
CA SER A 212 -18.58 0.91 12.93
C SER A 212 -18.15 1.87 14.05
N GLY A 213 -18.18 3.19 13.80
CA GLY A 213 -17.63 4.20 14.69
C GLY A 213 -16.08 4.16 14.79
N LEU A 214 -15.43 3.34 13.97
CA LEU A 214 -13.98 3.13 13.97
C LEU A 214 -13.30 3.92 12.85
N PRO A 215 -12.01 4.28 13.02
CA PRO A 215 -11.16 4.64 11.90
C PRO A 215 -11.15 3.53 10.85
N ARG A 216 -11.09 3.90 9.56
CA ARG A 216 -11.24 2.93 8.46
C ARG A 216 -10.18 1.82 8.48
N TYR A 217 -8.95 2.10 8.91
CA TYR A 217 -7.91 1.08 9.02
C TYR A 217 -8.21 -0.03 10.05
N LEU A 218 -9.15 0.23 10.97
CA LEU A 218 -9.62 -0.74 11.96
C LEU A 218 -10.89 -1.49 11.52
N GLU A 219 -11.47 -1.14 10.39
CA GLU A 219 -12.65 -1.84 9.86
C GLU A 219 -12.26 -3.17 9.17
N GLY A 220 -13.24 -4.06 9.00
CA GLY A 220 -13.07 -5.30 8.24
C GLY A 220 -12.84 -5.05 6.75
N ALA A 221 -12.29 -6.06 6.07
CA ALA A 221 -12.00 -5.99 4.64
C ALA A 221 -13.25 -5.74 3.78
N ARG A 222 -14.42 -6.21 4.23
CA ARG A 222 -15.71 -5.99 3.55
C ARG A 222 -16.09 -4.52 3.47
N TYR A 223 -15.83 -3.75 4.53
CA TYR A 223 -16.10 -2.29 4.57
C TYR A 223 -15.17 -1.55 3.60
N PHE A 224 -13.89 -1.88 3.66
CA PHE A 224 -12.89 -1.26 2.78
C PHE A 224 -13.16 -1.58 1.31
N ALA A 225 -13.49 -2.83 0.97
CA ALA A 225 -13.77 -3.23 -0.42
C ALA A 225 -14.91 -2.41 -1.02
N GLN A 226 -16.01 -2.21 -0.28
CA GLN A 226 -17.10 -1.34 -0.72
C GLN A 226 -16.63 0.12 -0.88
N TRP A 227 -15.92 0.66 0.10
CA TRP A 227 -15.37 2.02 0.06
C TRP A 227 -14.36 2.22 -1.07
N ALA A 228 -13.63 1.17 -1.43
CA ALA A 228 -12.67 1.15 -2.53
C ALA A 228 -13.31 0.89 -3.92
N GLY A 229 -14.64 0.92 -4.02
CA GLY A 229 -15.35 0.83 -5.30
C GLY A 229 -15.55 -0.58 -5.85
N MET A 230 -15.25 -1.63 -5.06
CA MET A 230 -15.49 -2.99 -5.50
C MET A 230 -16.99 -3.22 -5.78
N PRO A 231 -17.36 -4.00 -6.81
CA PRO A 231 -18.75 -4.33 -7.08
C PRO A 231 -19.32 -5.27 -6.00
N TYR A 232 -20.63 -5.17 -5.78
CA TYR A 232 -21.33 -5.92 -4.72
C TYR A 232 -21.00 -7.42 -4.65
N PRO A 233 -20.93 -8.18 -5.76
CA PRO A 233 -20.59 -9.60 -5.71
C PRO A 233 -19.21 -9.91 -5.10
N VAL A 234 -18.29 -8.95 -5.08
CA VAL A 234 -16.97 -9.11 -4.46
C VAL A 234 -17.09 -9.14 -2.94
N TYR A 235 -17.87 -8.24 -2.35
CA TYR A 235 -17.95 -8.10 -0.89
C TYR A 235 -19.30 -8.52 -0.28
N GLY A 236 -20.31 -8.83 -1.06
CA GLY A 236 -21.64 -9.26 -0.65
C GLY A 236 -22.02 -10.65 -1.15
N GLY A 237 -21.09 -11.61 -1.14
CA GLY A 237 -21.31 -12.95 -1.68
C GLY A 237 -22.38 -13.76 -0.98
N TYR A 238 -22.72 -13.42 0.25
CA TYR A 238 -23.83 -13.96 1.03
C TYR A 238 -25.01 -12.97 1.13
N GLU A 239 -25.02 -11.96 0.26
CA GLU A 239 -26.08 -10.93 0.19
C GLU A 239 -26.33 -10.20 1.52
N GLY A 240 -25.27 -10.00 2.31
CA GLY A 240 -25.37 -9.40 3.64
C GLY A 240 -26.05 -10.26 4.71
N LYS A 241 -26.42 -11.49 4.38
CA LYS A 241 -27.06 -12.43 5.35
C LYS A 241 -26.05 -13.03 6.33
N ASN A 242 -24.77 -13.01 6.00
CA ASN A 242 -23.69 -13.49 6.84
C ASN A 242 -22.46 -12.59 6.68
N ASP A 243 -22.43 -11.51 7.47
CA ASP A 243 -21.37 -10.49 7.40
C ASP A 243 -19.97 -11.05 7.66
N MET A 244 -19.85 -12.01 8.57
CA MET A 244 -18.57 -12.66 8.87
C MET A 244 -18.04 -13.47 7.67
N ASN A 245 -18.89 -14.28 7.03
CA ASN A 245 -18.47 -15.03 5.84
C ASN A 245 -18.20 -14.12 4.65
N ASP A 246 -18.94 -13.04 4.49
CA ASP A 246 -18.63 -12.01 3.50
C ASP A 246 -17.26 -11.39 3.75
N ASP A 247 -16.93 -11.03 5.01
CA ASP A 247 -15.62 -10.44 5.37
C ASP A 247 -14.45 -11.41 5.19
N ILE A 248 -14.65 -12.71 5.46
CA ILE A 248 -13.61 -13.73 5.22
C ILE A 248 -13.33 -13.89 3.72
N ASN A 249 -14.37 -13.98 2.90
CA ASN A 249 -14.21 -14.27 1.48
C ASN A 249 -13.83 -13.05 0.64
N VAL A 250 -14.18 -11.84 1.07
CA VAL A 250 -13.87 -10.61 0.34
C VAL A 250 -12.37 -10.41 0.12
N ARG A 251 -11.53 -10.85 1.04
CA ARG A 251 -10.06 -10.73 0.95
C ARG A 251 -9.54 -11.36 -0.33
N SER A 252 -9.94 -12.60 -0.61
CA SER A 252 -9.57 -13.32 -1.83
C SER A 252 -10.30 -12.82 -3.08
N ARG A 253 -11.59 -12.49 -2.96
CA ARG A 253 -12.38 -11.98 -4.09
C ARG A 253 -11.89 -10.62 -4.55
N THR A 254 -11.41 -9.77 -3.63
CA THR A 254 -10.78 -8.49 -3.98
C THR A 254 -9.50 -8.71 -4.80
N VAL A 255 -8.64 -9.67 -4.41
CA VAL A 255 -7.46 -10.04 -5.20
C VAL A 255 -7.87 -10.44 -6.61
N ASN A 256 -8.87 -11.30 -6.74
CA ASN A 256 -9.34 -11.76 -8.05
C ASN A 256 -9.93 -10.63 -8.90
N TYR A 257 -10.75 -9.76 -8.32
CA TYR A 257 -11.33 -8.63 -9.04
C TYR A 257 -10.26 -7.61 -9.47
N LEU A 258 -9.32 -7.29 -8.59
CA LEU A 258 -8.21 -6.41 -8.94
C LEU A 258 -7.35 -7.04 -10.06
N ALA A 259 -7.11 -8.35 -10.01
CA ALA A 259 -6.30 -9.09 -10.98
C ALA A 259 -7.04 -9.46 -12.28
N GLY A 260 -8.37 -9.44 -12.29
CA GLY A 260 -9.17 -9.85 -13.44
C GLY A 260 -8.79 -9.11 -14.73
N LYS A 261 -8.75 -9.81 -15.85
CA LYS A 261 -8.20 -9.37 -17.15
C LYS A 261 -6.68 -9.17 -17.20
N SER A 262 -5.96 -9.47 -16.13
CA SER A 262 -4.50 -9.47 -16.14
C SER A 262 -3.96 -10.80 -16.67
N LEU A 263 -2.63 -10.83 -16.87
CA LEU A 263 -1.90 -12.05 -17.23
C LEU A 263 -2.13 -13.19 -16.21
N PHE A 264 -2.32 -12.86 -14.94
CA PHE A 264 -2.46 -13.84 -13.84
C PHE A 264 -3.92 -14.27 -13.58
N ASN A 265 -4.90 -13.51 -14.09
CA ASN A 265 -6.32 -13.86 -14.03
C ASN A 265 -7.05 -13.47 -15.32
N PRO A 266 -6.75 -14.13 -16.45
CA PRO A 266 -7.19 -13.68 -17.77
C PRO A 266 -8.69 -13.91 -18.05
N THR A 267 -9.34 -14.78 -17.30
CA THR A 267 -10.71 -15.23 -17.58
C THR A 267 -11.80 -14.51 -16.81
N GLU A 268 -11.43 -13.84 -15.71
CA GLU A 268 -12.38 -13.09 -14.89
C GLU A 268 -12.39 -11.61 -15.25
N GLU A 269 -13.55 -10.98 -15.08
CA GLU A 269 -13.68 -9.52 -15.18
C GLU A 269 -12.96 -8.84 -14.01
N GLY A 270 -12.31 -7.69 -14.26
CA GLY A 270 -11.63 -6.96 -13.21
C GLY A 270 -10.85 -5.75 -13.71
N LEU A 271 -9.90 -5.31 -12.89
CA LEU A 271 -9.17 -4.06 -13.07
C LEU A 271 -7.81 -4.20 -13.77
N GLY A 272 -7.41 -5.40 -14.15
CA GLY A 272 -6.20 -5.68 -14.94
C GLY A 272 -4.89 -5.59 -14.17
N ILE A 273 -4.90 -5.52 -12.84
CA ILE A 273 -3.68 -5.38 -12.02
C ILE A 273 -2.95 -6.72 -11.96
N PRO A 274 -1.69 -6.83 -12.42
CA PRO A 274 -1.00 -8.10 -12.53
C PRO A 274 -0.36 -8.54 -11.20
N PHE A 275 -1.17 -9.03 -10.24
CA PHE A 275 -0.64 -9.62 -9.03
C PHE A 275 0.07 -10.93 -9.28
N GLU A 276 1.28 -11.08 -8.74
CA GLU A 276 2.08 -12.30 -8.88
C GLU A 276 1.86 -13.28 -7.74
N MET A 277 1.41 -12.79 -6.58
CA MET A 277 1.11 -13.61 -5.40
C MET A 277 0.18 -12.89 -4.42
N SER A 278 -0.37 -13.67 -3.49
CA SER A 278 -1.12 -13.18 -2.34
C SER A 278 -0.63 -13.87 -1.07
N MET A 279 -0.54 -13.14 0.04
CA MET A 279 -0.18 -13.68 1.36
C MET A 279 -1.15 -13.16 2.41
N ALA A 280 -1.68 -14.05 3.25
CA ALA A 280 -2.40 -13.68 4.45
C ALA A 280 -1.52 -13.95 5.68
N LEU A 281 -1.38 -12.96 6.55
CA LEU A 281 -0.66 -13.07 7.81
C LEU A 281 -1.65 -13.19 8.96
N HIS A 282 -1.60 -14.30 9.66
CA HIS A 282 -2.47 -14.66 10.78
C HIS A 282 -1.69 -14.96 12.04
N SER A 283 -2.41 -15.17 13.14
CA SER A 283 -1.93 -15.78 14.36
C SER A 283 -2.82 -16.95 14.75
N ASP A 284 -2.23 -18.09 15.03
CA ASP A 284 -2.91 -19.35 15.38
C ASP A 284 -3.41 -19.36 16.84
N ALA A 285 -4.27 -20.31 17.17
CA ALA A 285 -4.85 -20.53 18.48
C ALA A 285 -4.37 -21.88 19.04
N GLY A 286 -3.21 -21.93 19.62
CA GLY A 286 -2.67 -23.11 20.28
C GLY A 286 -1.82 -22.74 21.49
N PHE A 287 -1.62 -23.64 22.43
CA PHE A 287 -0.74 -23.42 23.56
C PHE A 287 0.05 -24.68 23.91
N SER A 288 1.24 -24.48 24.44
CA SER A 288 2.02 -25.56 25.10
C SER A 288 1.82 -25.47 26.60
N LYS A 289 1.62 -26.64 27.25
CA LYS A 289 1.54 -26.70 28.72
C LYS A 289 2.87 -26.39 29.38
N GLU A 290 3.98 -26.61 28.67
CA GLU A 290 5.34 -26.40 29.15
C GLU A 290 5.90 -25.05 28.71
N ASP A 291 5.04 -24.17 28.19
CA ASP A 291 5.41 -22.82 27.66
C ASP A 291 6.52 -22.86 26.59
N GLU A 292 6.52 -23.96 25.80
CA GLU A 292 7.41 -24.09 24.65
C GLU A 292 6.92 -23.23 23.46
N ILE A 293 7.83 -22.86 22.58
CA ILE A 293 7.50 -22.12 21.35
C ILE A 293 6.68 -23.00 20.40
N ILE A 294 5.50 -22.52 20.00
CA ILE A 294 4.66 -23.14 18.97
C ILE A 294 5.22 -22.86 17.58
N GLY A 295 5.59 -21.61 17.29
CA GLY A 295 6.22 -21.20 16.03
C GLY A 295 5.27 -21.06 14.85
N THR A 296 5.81 -21.09 13.63
CA THR A 296 5.12 -20.71 12.39
C THR A 296 4.60 -21.89 11.59
N LEU A 297 3.34 -21.79 11.12
CA LEU A 297 2.67 -22.75 10.23
C LEU A 297 2.34 -22.11 8.89
N GLY A 298 2.52 -22.82 7.78
CA GLY A 298 2.09 -22.39 6.47
C GLY A 298 0.92 -23.22 5.94
N ILE A 299 -0.08 -22.54 5.36
CA ILE A 299 -1.25 -23.20 4.79
C ILE A 299 -1.38 -22.84 3.32
N TYR A 300 -1.61 -23.82 2.48
CA TYR A 300 -1.81 -23.67 1.04
C TYR A 300 -2.87 -24.67 0.56
N THR A 301 -3.32 -24.53 -0.70
CA THR A 301 -4.29 -25.45 -1.32
C THR A 301 -3.81 -25.88 -2.70
N THR A 302 -3.65 -27.18 -2.93
CA THR A 302 -3.40 -27.76 -4.26
C THR A 302 -4.63 -28.45 -4.84
N ASN A 303 -5.48 -29.02 -4.01
CA ASN A 303 -6.65 -29.82 -4.42
C ASN A 303 -7.88 -28.94 -4.69
N PHE A 304 -7.75 -27.99 -5.60
CA PHE A 304 -8.84 -27.12 -6.02
C PHE A 304 -8.66 -26.75 -7.51
N ASN A 305 -9.75 -26.62 -8.25
CA ASN A 305 -9.74 -26.30 -9.67
C ASN A 305 -8.76 -27.17 -10.49
N ASN A 306 -8.85 -28.49 -10.34
CA ASN A 306 -7.97 -29.49 -11.00
C ASN A 306 -6.47 -29.22 -10.80
N GLY A 307 -6.07 -28.67 -9.67
CA GLY A 307 -4.68 -28.34 -9.34
C GLY A 307 -4.13 -27.12 -10.07
N LYS A 308 -4.98 -26.27 -10.67
CA LYS A 308 -4.55 -25.12 -11.45
C LYS A 308 -5.06 -23.80 -10.86
N LEU A 309 -4.26 -22.76 -11.01
CA LEU A 309 -4.62 -21.36 -10.84
C LEU A 309 -5.30 -20.83 -12.10
N HIS A 310 -5.85 -19.64 -12.08
CA HIS A 310 -6.66 -19.10 -13.20
C HIS A 310 -5.85 -18.88 -14.48
N ALA A 311 -4.58 -18.58 -14.38
CA ALA A 311 -3.66 -18.50 -15.54
C ALA A 311 -3.15 -19.88 -16.03
N GLY A 312 -3.65 -20.99 -15.47
CA GLY A 312 -3.19 -22.34 -15.82
C GLY A 312 -1.94 -22.80 -15.07
N THR A 313 -1.32 -21.95 -14.26
CA THR A 313 -0.16 -22.28 -13.41
C THR A 313 -0.54 -23.38 -12.40
N ASP A 314 0.38 -24.28 -12.10
CA ASP A 314 0.20 -25.32 -11.12
C ASP A 314 0.09 -24.75 -9.71
N ARG A 315 -0.86 -25.21 -8.91
CA ARG A 315 -1.06 -24.77 -7.54
C ARG A 315 0.07 -25.14 -6.58
N HIS A 316 1.01 -26.00 -6.99
CA HIS A 316 2.25 -26.23 -6.23
C HIS A 316 3.09 -24.95 -6.09
N ALA A 317 2.92 -23.94 -6.98
CA ALA A 317 3.50 -22.61 -6.78
C ALA A 317 3.10 -21.97 -5.42
N SER A 318 1.89 -22.25 -4.93
CA SER A 318 1.44 -21.81 -3.59
C SER A 318 2.17 -22.56 -2.45
N ARG A 319 2.46 -23.85 -2.66
CA ARG A 319 3.26 -24.64 -1.73
C ARG A 319 4.70 -24.12 -1.66
N ASP A 320 5.30 -23.85 -2.81
CA ASP A 320 6.68 -23.36 -2.88
C ASP A 320 6.80 -21.96 -2.24
N LEU A 321 5.84 -21.08 -2.47
CA LEU A 321 5.74 -19.80 -1.77
C LEU A 321 5.70 -19.99 -0.25
N SER A 322 4.83 -20.88 0.24
CA SER A 322 4.69 -21.18 1.67
C SER A 322 5.97 -21.74 2.27
N ASP A 323 6.65 -22.64 1.56
CA ASP A 323 7.91 -23.27 1.99
C ASP A 323 9.05 -22.25 2.14
N ILE A 324 9.22 -21.37 1.16
CA ILE A 324 10.22 -20.31 1.17
C ILE A 324 9.98 -19.34 2.34
N LEU A 325 8.72 -18.91 2.55
CA LEU A 325 8.36 -18.00 3.65
C LEU A 325 8.68 -18.62 5.03
N LEU A 326 8.25 -19.84 5.27
CA LEU A 326 8.49 -20.51 6.55
C LEU A 326 9.97 -20.77 6.81
N THR A 327 10.70 -21.19 5.80
CA THR A 327 12.13 -21.47 5.91
C THR A 327 12.90 -20.21 6.25
N GLN A 328 12.57 -19.08 5.59
CA GLN A 328 13.22 -17.79 5.84
C GLN A 328 12.88 -17.27 7.25
N LEU A 329 11.62 -17.34 7.66
CA LEU A 329 11.18 -16.94 9.00
C LEU A 329 11.93 -17.71 10.08
N GLN A 330 11.96 -19.04 10.00
CA GLN A 330 12.65 -19.87 10.97
C GLN A 330 14.14 -19.52 11.06
N ARG A 331 14.82 -19.43 9.91
CA ARG A 331 16.26 -19.11 9.84
C ARG A 331 16.58 -17.80 10.53
N ASP A 332 15.85 -16.74 10.19
CA ASP A 332 16.15 -15.39 10.67
C ASP A 332 15.78 -15.22 12.15
N ILE A 333 14.65 -15.76 12.59
CA ILE A 333 14.23 -15.69 13.99
C ILE A 333 15.19 -16.45 14.88
N ARG A 334 15.56 -17.69 14.52
CA ARG A 334 16.53 -18.49 15.29
C ARG A 334 17.87 -17.77 15.42
N SER A 335 18.39 -17.25 14.31
CA SER A 335 19.70 -16.59 14.31
C SER A 335 19.71 -15.28 15.07
N THR A 336 18.61 -14.50 15.04
CA THR A 336 18.56 -13.19 15.68
C THR A 336 18.28 -13.28 17.19
N PHE A 337 17.39 -14.19 17.60
CA PHE A 337 16.90 -14.26 18.98
C PHE A 337 17.52 -15.41 19.78
N ASN A 338 18.31 -16.26 19.14
CA ASN A 338 18.88 -17.47 19.76
C ASN A 338 17.82 -18.33 20.46
N VAL A 339 16.69 -18.54 19.80
CA VAL A 339 15.56 -19.35 20.26
C VAL A 339 15.32 -20.53 19.32
N ASP A 340 14.79 -21.63 19.82
CA ASP A 340 14.39 -22.75 18.97
C ASP A 340 13.01 -22.50 18.34
N TRP A 341 12.96 -21.56 17.40
CA TRP A 341 11.73 -21.22 16.68
C TRP A 341 11.30 -22.39 15.79
N THR A 342 10.12 -22.90 16.05
CA THR A 342 9.62 -24.09 15.36
C THR A 342 9.07 -23.71 13.98
N ARG A 343 9.61 -24.36 12.94
CA ARG A 343 8.99 -24.43 11.63
C ARG A 343 8.02 -25.60 11.62
N ARG A 344 6.74 -25.32 11.74
CA ARG A 344 5.67 -26.31 11.72
C ARG A 344 5.48 -26.89 10.30
N SER A 345 4.58 -27.83 10.17
CA SER A 345 4.27 -28.49 8.89
C SER A 345 3.66 -27.51 7.88
N LEU A 346 3.83 -27.83 6.61
CA LEU A 346 3.07 -27.22 5.52
C LEU A 346 1.72 -27.95 5.42
N TRP A 347 0.62 -27.21 5.63
CA TRP A 347 -0.72 -27.79 5.59
C TRP A 347 -1.39 -27.55 4.24
N ASN A 348 -1.66 -28.62 3.50
CA ASN A 348 -2.52 -28.58 2.33
C ASN A 348 -3.99 -28.61 2.80
N ARG A 349 -4.61 -27.43 2.96
CA ARG A 349 -5.96 -27.27 3.51
C ARG A 349 -6.77 -26.29 2.70
N ASN A 350 -8.07 -26.55 2.61
CA ASN A 350 -9.00 -25.82 1.78
C ASN A 350 -9.62 -24.61 2.53
N TYR A 351 -8.82 -23.57 2.78
CA TYR A 351 -9.30 -22.28 3.31
C TYR A 351 -9.62 -21.30 2.18
N SER A 352 -10.48 -20.31 2.42
CA SER A 352 -10.85 -19.33 1.39
C SER A 352 -9.65 -18.56 0.87
N GLU A 353 -8.74 -18.13 1.75
CA GLU A 353 -7.54 -17.34 1.40
C GLU A 353 -6.44 -18.15 0.70
N THR A 354 -6.57 -19.48 0.64
CA THR A 354 -5.62 -20.34 -0.10
C THR A 354 -6.20 -20.97 -1.35
N ARG A 355 -7.54 -21.15 -1.43
CA ARG A 355 -8.17 -21.78 -2.59
C ARG A 355 -8.73 -20.77 -3.60
N LEU A 356 -9.32 -19.65 -3.10
CA LEU A 356 -10.03 -18.70 -3.96
C LEU A 356 -9.12 -17.79 -4.78
N PRO A 357 -7.94 -17.32 -4.28
CA PRO A 357 -7.11 -16.45 -5.08
C PRO A 357 -6.72 -17.08 -6.41
N ALA A 358 -6.79 -16.27 -7.46
CA ALA A 358 -6.41 -16.64 -8.82
C ALA A 358 -4.89 -16.84 -8.99
N VAL A 359 -4.12 -16.33 -8.04
CA VAL A 359 -2.65 -16.29 -8.03
C VAL A 359 -2.09 -17.20 -6.93
N PRO A 360 -0.79 -17.56 -6.96
CA PRO A 360 -0.14 -18.27 -5.86
C PRO A 360 -0.42 -17.61 -4.51
N SER A 361 -0.91 -18.38 -3.55
CA SER A 361 -1.41 -17.84 -2.28
C SER A 361 -1.12 -18.75 -1.09
N THR A 362 -0.86 -18.13 0.06
CA THR A 362 -0.61 -18.85 1.31
C THR A 362 -1.13 -18.07 2.50
N ILE A 363 -1.51 -18.79 3.56
CA ILE A 363 -1.66 -18.24 4.90
C ILE A 363 -0.38 -18.56 5.68
N VAL A 364 0.16 -17.57 6.35
CA VAL A 364 1.25 -17.69 7.32
C VAL A 364 0.64 -17.47 8.70
N GLU A 365 0.47 -18.56 9.46
CA GLU A 365 0.18 -18.50 10.89
C GLU A 365 1.50 -18.23 11.59
N LEU A 366 1.80 -16.97 11.85
CA LEU A 366 3.13 -16.52 12.30
C LEU A 366 3.54 -17.17 13.62
N LEU A 367 2.61 -17.16 14.58
CA LEU A 367 2.80 -17.63 15.95
C LEU A 367 1.43 -17.91 16.59
N SER A 368 1.42 -18.48 17.77
CA SER A 368 0.17 -18.66 18.52
C SER A 368 -0.08 -17.50 19.49
N HIS A 369 -1.23 -16.81 19.30
CA HIS A 369 -1.65 -15.73 20.20
C HIS A 369 -2.15 -16.22 21.58
N GLN A 370 -2.31 -17.52 21.78
CA GLN A 370 -2.65 -18.15 23.06
C GLN A 370 -1.43 -18.66 23.82
N ASN A 371 -0.24 -18.66 23.20
CA ASN A 371 0.98 -19.18 23.78
C ASN A 371 1.87 -18.04 24.31
N PHE A 372 2.20 -18.08 25.60
CA PHE A 372 2.96 -16.99 26.22
C PHE A 372 4.37 -16.87 25.65
N ALA A 373 5.07 -17.99 25.41
CA ALA A 373 6.42 -17.98 24.83
C ALA A 373 6.46 -17.30 23.45
N ASP A 374 5.48 -17.57 22.58
CA ASP A 374 5.34 -16.95 21.29
C ASP A 374 5.02 -15.45 21.41
N MET A 375 4.04 -15.10 22.26
CA MET A 375 3.56 -13.72 22.41
C MET A 375 4.57 -12.79 23.06
N ARG A 376 5.43 -13.31 23.94
CA ARG A 376 6.55 -12.55 24.50
C ARG A 376 7.45 -11.99 23.39
N LEU A 377 7.74 -12.80 22.36
CA LEU A 377 8.46 -12.36 21.18
C LEU A 377 7.57 -11.48 20.28
N GLY A 378 6.31 -11.89 20.06
CA GLY A 378 5.36 -11.17 19.18
C GLY A 378 5.14 -9.71 19.57
N HIS A 379 5.36 -9.31 20.80
CA HIS A 379 5.29 -7.90 21.25
C HIS A 379 6.63 -7.16 21.17
N ASP A 380 7.75 -7.84 20.93
CA ASP A 380 9.08 -7.21 20.78
C ASP A 380 9.16 -6.50 19.41
N PRO A 381 9.45 -5.17 19.37
CA PRO A 381 9.65 -4.44 18.11
C PRO A 381 10.76 -5.02 17.23
N ASN A 382 11.84 -5.54 17.82
CA ASN A 382 12.92 -6.18 17.06
C ASN A 382 12.45 -7.48 16.41
N PHE A 383 11.60 -8.25 17.09
CA PHE A 383 10.97 -9.42 16.50
C PHE A 383 10.08 -9.03 15.33
N LYS A 384 9.27 -7.99 15.46
CA LYS A 384 8.42 -7.48 14.38
C LYS A 384 9.24 -7.05 13.17
N PHE A 385 10.34 -6.33 13.38
CA PHE A 385 11.27 -5.96 12.32
C PHE A 385 11.88 -7.20 11.64
N THR A 386 12.36 -8.17 12.42
CA THR A 386 12.97 -9.41 11.91
C THR A 386 11.97 -10.21 11.09
N VAL A 387 10.74 -10.36 11.56
CA VAL A 387 9.65 -11.02 10.82
C VAL A 387 9.34 -10.28 9.52
N GLY A 388 9.14 -8.96 9.57
CA GLY A 388 8.87 -8.15 8.38
C GLY A 388 9.99 -8.29 7.35
N ARG A 389 11.25 -8.27 7.81
CA ARG A 389 12.42 -8.46 6.94
C ARG A 389 12.53 -9.87 6.38
N ALA A 390 12.25 -10.90 7.17
CA ALA A 390 12.25 -12.29 6.70
C ALA A 390 11.19 -12.53 5.64
N LEU A 391 9.98 -12.01 5.85
CA LEU A 391 8.90 -12.06 4.85
C LEU A 391 9.29 -11.31 3.57
N TYR A 392 9.86 -10.11 3.68
CA TYR A 392 10.38 -9.35 2.53
C TYR A 392 11.41 -10.15 1.73
N LYS A 393 12.42 -10.75 2.39
CA LYS A 393 13.45 -11.57 1.73
C LYS A 393 12.84 -12.76 1.00
N ALA A 394 11.92 -13.46 1.66
CA ALA A 394 11.25 -14.63 1.10
C ALA A 394 10.38 -14.28 -0.12
N ILE A 395 9.61 -13.19 -0.04
CA ILE A 395 8.78 -12.71 -1.16
C ILE A 395 9.68 -12.31 -2.34
N LEU A 396 10.75 -11.56 -2.09
CA LEU A 396 11.70 -11.16 -3.13
C LEU A 396 12.35 -12.38 -3.80
N GLN A 397 12.80 -13.36 -3.01
CA GLN A 397 13.35 -14.62 -3.52
C GLN A 397 12.34 -15.38 -4.36
N TYR A 398 11.09 -15.51 -3.89
CA TYR A 398 10.03 -16.20 -4.62
C TYR A 398 9.76 -15.53 -5.97
N ILE A 399 9.50 -14.22 -5.98
CA ILE A 399 9.21 -13.46 -7.22
C ILE A 399 10.38 -13.55 -8.20
N CYS A 400 11.61 -13.32 -7.76
CA CYS A 400 12.79 -13.41 -8.63
C CYS A 400 12.95 -14.82 -9.20
N SER A 401 12.69 -15.88 -8.42
CA SER A 401 12.74 -17.26 -8.89
C SER A 401 11.72 -17.56 -10.00
N GLN A 402 10.49 -16.99 -9.90
CA GLN A 402 9.47 -17.14 -10.95
C GLN A 402 9.89 -16.50 -12.28
N HIS A 403 10.75 -15.50 -12.22
CA HIS A 403 11.28 -14.80 -13.40
C HIS A 403 12.69 -15.27 -13.83
N GLY A 404 13.23 -16.29 -13.16
CA GLY A 404 14.60 -16.77 -13.44
C GLY A 404 15.67 -15.69 -13.23
N ARG A 405 15.51 -14.83 -12.23
CA ARG A 405 16.40 -13.72 -11.92
C ARG A 405 17.04 -13.91 -10.55
N ASP A 406 18.28 -13.43 -10.42
CA ASP A 406 18.92 -13.25 -9.13
C ASP A 406 18.23 -12.14 -8.34
N TYR A 407 18.21 -12.27 -7.01
CA TYR A 407 17.68 -11.23 -6.13
C TYR A 407 18.79 -10.55 -5.33
N VAL A 408 18.56 -9.29 -5.01
CA VAL A 408 19.44 -8.48 -4.15
C VAL A 408 18.61 -7.88 -3.04
N VAL A 409 18.96 -8.22 -1.80
CA VAL A 409 18.25 -7.73 -0.61
C VAL A 409 18.78 -6.36 -0.21
N GLN A 410 17.91 -5.48 0.26
CA GLN A 410 18.29 -4.20 0.84
C GLN A 410 19.21 -4.41 2.06
N PRO A 411 20.23 -3.55 2.27
CA PRO A 411 21.04 -3.55 3.49
C PRO A 411 20.17 -3.35 4.74
N LEU A 412 20.76 -3.60 5.91
CA LEU A 412 20.16 -3.19 7.18
C LEU A 412 20.16 -1.66 7.31
N PRO A 413 19.33 -1.08 8.18
CA PRO A 413 19.38 0.34 8.50
C PRO A 413 20.80 0.74 8.91
N VAL A 414 21.21 1.97 8.56
CA VAL A 414 22.50 2.51 8.94
C VAL A 414 22.63 2.60 10.46
N SER A 415 23.86 2.48 10.95
CA SER A 415 24.19 2.69 12.36
C SER A 415 25.14 3.88 12.55
N HIS A 416 25.44 4.23 13.80
CA HIS A 416 26.40 5.27 14.17
C HIS A 416 26.15 6.61 13.47
N PHE A 417 24.89 6.95 13.22
CA PHE A 417 24.54 8.22 12.61
C PHE A 417 24.96 9.38 13.54
N ALA A 418 25.75 10.29 13.00
CA ALA A 418 26.27 11.44 13.73
C ALA A 418 26.15 12.73 12.92
N ILE A 419 25.92 13.84 13.62
CA ILE A 419 25.85 15.19 13.06
C ILE A 419 26.89 16.05 13.73
N ARG A 420 27.70 16.76 12.95
CA ARG A 420 28.71 17.71 13.44
C ARG A 420 28.62 19.02 12.68
N PHE A 421 29.05 20.13 13.29
CA PHE A 421 29.27 21.36 12.54
C PHE A 421 30.44 21.17 11.57
N GLY A 422 30.19 21.54 10.31
CA GLY A 422 31.21 21.44 9.28
C GLY A 422 32.28 22.54 9.41
N GLN A 423 33.40 22.34 8.75
CA GLN A 423 34.52 23.33 8.70
C GLN A 423 34.09 24.63 8.00
N LYS A 424 33.20 24.55 7.03
CA LYS A 424 32.63 25.74 6.37
C LYS A 424 31.50 26.30 7.20
N LYS A 425 31.44 27.65 7.30
CA LYS A 425 30.36 28.35 7.99
C LYS A 425 28.99 27.90 7.44
N ASN A 426 28.02 27.71 8.30
CA ASN A 426 26.66 27.31 7.99
C ASN A 426 26.56 25.95 7.26
N THR A 427 27.38 24.98 7.66
CA THR A 427 27.28 23.60 7.18
C THR A 427 27.21 22.61 8.34
N LEU A 428 26.51 21.50 8.10
CA LEU A 428 26.55 20.30 8.93
C LEU A 428 27.18 19.17 8.13
N GLU A 429 28.01 18.39 8.82
CA GLU A 429 28.56 17.13 8.30
C GLU A 429 27.81 15.99 8.95
N LEU A 430 27.14 15.20 8.12
CA LEU A 430 26.45 13.97 8.48
C LEU A 430 27.41 12.80 8.22
N SER A 431 27.44 11.83 9.12
CA SER A 431 28.21 10.60 8.93
C SER A 431 27.44 9.42 9.52
N TRP A 432 27.65 8.25 8.96
CA TRP A 432 27.01 7.00 9.43
C TRP A 432 27.86 5.80 9.04
N GLN A 433 27.49 4.63 9.52
CA GLN A 433 28.03 3.35 9.10
C GLN A 433 26.98 2.58 8.32
N GLY A 434 27.35 2.07 7.14
CA GLY A 434 26.49 1.14 6.40
C GLY A 434 26.55 -0.25 7.01
N GLU A 435 25.40 -0.89 7.18
CA GLU A 435 25.28 -2.20 7.81
C GLU A 435 24.98 -3.28 6.77
N GLU A 436 25.81 -4.34 6.76
CA GLU A 436 25.53 -5.56 6.01
C GLU A 436 24.61 -6.47 6.83
N ASP A 437 23.80 -7.29 6.17
CA ASP A 437 23.02 -8.32 6.86
C ASP A 437 23.85 -9.62 6.92
N PRO A 438 24.28 -10.08 8.11
CA PRO A 438 25.07 -11.29 8.22
C PRO A 438 24.33 -12.56 7.76
N LEU A 439 22.99 -12.51 7.69
CA LEU A 439 22.14 -13.58 7.23
C LEU A 439 21.84 -13.50 5.72
N GLU A 440 22.29 -12.44 5.04
CA GLU A 440 22.00 -12.20 3.63
C GLU A 440 23.19 -11.58 2.89
N PRO A 441 24.00 -12.39 2.21
CA PRO A 441 25.25 -11.94 1.56
C PRO A 441 25.05 -10.88 0.46
N THR A 442 23.83 -10.77 -0.11
CA THR A 442 23.53 -9.79 -1.15
C THR A 442 23.25 -8.39 -0.60
N ALA A 443 22.96 -8.28 0.70
CA ALA A 443 22.54 -7.05 1.38
C ALA A 443 23.73 -6.15 1.75
N LYS A 444 24.43 -5.64 0.71
CA LYS A 444 25.59 -4.77 0.87
C LYS A 444 25.26 -3.32 0.57
N PRO A 445 25.51 -2.38 1.52
CA PRO A 445 25.28 -0.96 1.29
C PRO A 445 26.23 -0.41 0.21
N ARG A 446 25.66 0.15 -0.85
CA ARG A 446 26.41 0.74 -1.97
C ARG A 446 26.10 2.22 -2.15
N GLU A 447 24.90 2.62 -1.80
CA GLU A 447 24.39 3.97 -1.92
C GLU A 447 23.46 4.26 -0.75
N TYR A 448 23.27 5.53 -0.45
CA TYR A 448 22.42 6.01 0.64
C TYR A 448 21.53 7.12 0.11
N ILE A 449 20.38 7.33 0.74
CA ILE A 449 19.51 8.47 0.49
C ILE A 449 19.43 9.26 1.79
N VAL A 450 19.84 10.51 1.74
CA VAL A 450 19.76 11.44 2.87
C VAL A 450 18.51 12.29 2.71
N TYR A 451 17.54 12.08 3.58
CA TYR A 451 16.34 12.89 3.66
C TYR A 451 16.55 14.05 4.63
N THR A 452 16.06 15.23 4.28
CA THR A 452 16.14 16.43 5.13
C THR A 452 14.77 16.97 5.43
N ARG A 453 14.55 17.32 6.68
CA ARG A 453 13.34 18.02 7.15
C ARG A 453 13.73 19.35 7.79
N ILE A 454 13.02 20.42 7.41
CA ILE A 454 13.21 21.78 7.92
C ILE A 454 12.06 22.11 8.87
N GLY A 455 12.39 22.48 10.09
CA GLY A 455 11.41 22.84 11.12
C GLY A 455 10.43 21.69 11.44
N ARG A 456 9.14 21.97 11.31
CA ARG A 456 8.02 21.02 11.50
C ARG A 456 7.47 20.47 10.19
N GLY A 457 8.11 20.74 9.06
CA GLY A 457 7.71 20.28 7.74
C GLY A 457 7.81 18.77 7.55
N GLY A 458 7.56 18.30 6.34
CA GLY A 458 7.82 16.93 5.90
C GLY A 458 9.28 16.75 5.48
N PHE A 459 9.70 15.51 5.36
CA PHE A 459 10.97 15.18 4.71
C PHE A 459 10.88 15.46 3.21
N ASP A 460 12.01 15.89 2.64
CA ASP A 460 12.18 16.07 1.19
C ASP A 460 12.25 14.71 0.46
N ASN A 461 12.48 14.74 -0.86
CA ASN A 461 12.63 13.52 -1.68
C ASN A 461 14.01 12.83 -1.53
N GLY A 462 14.85 13.33 -0.65
CA GLY A 462 16.18 12.82 -0.38
C GLY A 462 17.23 13.10 -1.46
N VAL A 463 18.47 13.06 -1.05
CA VAL A 463 19.64 13.18 -1.90
C VAL A 463 20.40 11.86 -1.91
N ARG A 464 20.60 11.29 -3.11
CA ARG A 464 21.39 10.05 -3.28
C ARG A 464 22.88 10.36 -3.16
N VAL A 465 23.59 9.60 -2.32
CA VAL A 465 25.03 9.70 -2.10
C VAL A 465 25.67 8.31 -2.09
N SER A 466 26.93 8.21 -2.56
CA SER A 466 27.68 6.95 -2.63
C SER A 466 28.63 6.72 -1.45
N SER A 467 28.85 7.74 -0.61
CA SER A 467 29.72 7.65 0.59
C SER A 467 28.85 7.69 1.86
N PRO A 468 29.32 7.09 2.97
CA PRO A 468 28.61 7.12 4.25
C PRO A 468 28.75 8.48 4.97
N SER A 469 28.73 9.57 4.21
CA SER A 469 28.78 10.95 4.71
C SER A 469 28.15 11.92 3.72
N HIS A 470 27.62 13.02 4.23
CA HIS A 470 27.05 14.08 3.41
C HIS A 470 27.18 15.44 4.12
N THR A 471 27.43 16.50 3.35
CA THR A 471 27.49 17.87 3.89
C THR A 471 26.25 18.64 3.46
N VAL A 472 25.51 19.17 4.45
CA VAL A 472 24.29 19.94 4.24
C VAL A 472 24.54 21.41 4.58
N LYS A 473 24.08 22.33 3.71
CA LYS A 473 24.02 23.76 4.02
C LYS A 473 22.83 24.02 4.94
N ILE A 474 23.03 24.84 5.95
CA ILE A 474 22.01 25.20 6.94
C ILE A 474 21.92 26.71 7.11
N GLU A 475 20.77 27.14 7.60
CA GLU A 475 20.55 28.52 8.07
C GLU A 475 20.54 28.55 9.60
N PRO A 476 21.25 29.52 10.25
CA PRO A 476 21.25 29.68 11.69
C PRO A 476 19.84 29.92 12.24
N GLY A 477 19.51 29.31 13.37
CA GLY A 477 18.21 29.46 14.03
C GLY A 477 17.10 28.55 13.49
N ILE A 478 17.38 27.75 12.45
CA ILE A 478 16.45 26.78 11.88
C ILE A 478 16.76 25.38 12.45
N VAL A 479 15.71 24.63 12.78
CA VAL A 479 15.83 23.22 13.20
C VAL A 479 15.84 22.32 11.96
N TYR A 480 16.80 21.41 11.89
CA TYR A 480 16.91 20.39 10.85
C TYR A 480 16.79 19.00 11.47
N SER A 481 16.19 18.07 10.72
CA SER A 481 16.18 16.64 11.03
C SER A 481 16.63 15.85 9.79
N PHE A 482 17.28 14.73 10.01
CA PHE A 482 17.81 13.86 8.95
C PHE A 482 17.46 12.41 9.24
#